data_35ab5ab587759fabe8bf4bff5002f573
#
_entry.id   35ab5ab587759fabe8bf4bff5002f573
#
_cell.length_a   1.000
_cell.length_b   1.000
_cell.length_c   1.000
_cell.angle_alpha   90.00
_cell.angle_beta   90.00
_cell.angle_gamma   90.00
#
_symmetry.space_group_name_H-M   'P 1'
#
loop_
_entity.id
_entity.type
_entity.pdbx_description
1 polymer ?
#
loop_
_entity_poly.entity_id
_entity_poly.type
_entity_poly.pdbx_seq_one_letter_code
_entity_poly.pdbx_strand_id
1 'polypeptide(L)'
;AWSSAEKGLMLSSVILITLSAFESLATTTIMPNVVASFHADSWFAVSSGAALITNLIANVLAGGLSDALGVKKVFAWGLGLFCVGLLVSALAPHIAVFVLGRLIQGLGGGFIIVPLYVLIGAIATPLHRPRYFAAFSLSWVFPSLVGPALAGIIVTYIGWRVVFGVAPLLAAFGAIPLHSVLKNFSISSQGVAPSLRFVRLALGSGIGVFLLQISGTFTSIWAMVLVGSAGLTLSAITLPRLLPPGSFSLKRGIPALV
;
A
#
# COMPACT_ATOMS: atom_id res chain seq x y z
N ALA A 1 -3.19 -28.99 15.08
CA ALA A 1 -3.50 -27.83 15.93
C ALA A 1 -2.69 -26.63 15.49
N TRP A 2 -3.23 -25.41 15.61
CA TRP A 2 -2.53 -24.17 15.27
C TRP A 2 -1.47 -23.86 16.34
N SER A 3 -0.25 -23.54 15.92
CA SER A 3 0.77 -23.04 16.83
C SER A 3 0.45 -21.61 17.31
N SER A 4 1.02 -21.19 18.43
CA SER A 4 0.87 -19.81 18.93
C SER A 4 1.41 -18.78 17.92
N ALA A 5 2.48 -19.10 17.19
CA ALA A 5 3.03 -18.26 16.14
C ALA A 5 2.06 -18.12 14.96
N GLU A 6 1.44 -19.21 14.51
CA GLU A 6 0.43 -19.16 13.44
C GLU A 6 -0.79 -18.34 13.85
N LYS A 7 -1.28 -18.48 15.09
CA LYS A 7 -2.41 -17.68 15.59
C LYS A 7 -2.08 -16.18 15.62
N GLY A 8 -0.90 -15.83 16.15
CA GLY A 8 -0.45 -14.44 16.20
C GLY A 8 -0.28 -13.82 14.81
N LEU A 9 0.32 -14.56 13.87
CA LEU A 9 0.46 -14.14 12.50
C LEU A 9 -0.89 -13.97 11.80
N MET A 10 -1.82 -14.92 11.98
CA MET A 10 -3.17 -14.83 11.41
C MET A 10 -3.90 -13.60 11.92
N LEU A 11 -3.92 -13.39 13.23
CA LEU A 11 -4.65 -12.27 13.84
C LEU A 11 -4.10 -10.92 13.36
N SER A 12 -2.78 -10.73 13.42
CA SER A 12 -2.15 -9.49 12.94
C SER A 12 -2.37 -9.27 11.45
N SER A 13 -2.26 -10.32 10.63
CA SER A 13 -2.47 -10.22 9.19
C SER A 13 -3.90 -9.78 8.86
N VAL A 14 -4.90 -10.40 9.49
CA VAL A 14 -6.31 -10.06 9.29
C VAL A 14 -6.57 -8.61 9.70
N ILE A 15 -6.11 -8.17 10.88
CA ILE A 15 -6.33 -6.80 11.36
C ILE A 15 -5.65 -5.79 10.41
N LEU A 16 -4.38 -5.98 10.07
CA LEU A 16 -3.62 -5.03 9.26
C LEU A 16 -4.12 -4.96 7.81
N ILE A 17 -4.50 -6.10 7.22
CA ILE A 17 -5.05 -6.11 5.86
C ILE A 17 -6.46 -5.51 5.85
N THR A 18 -7.31 -5.84 6.83
CA THR A 18 -8.64 -5.24 6.97
C THR A 18 -8.56 -3.72 7.12
N LEU A 19 -7.62 -3.24 7.95
CA LEU A 19 -7.39 -1.81 8.14
C LEU A 19 -6.92 -1.14 6.84
N SER A 20 -5.95 -1.75 6.13
CA SER A 20 -5.46 -1.22 4.85
C SER A 20 -6.55 -1.20 3.78
N ALA A 21 -7.39 -2.24 3.73
CA ALA A 21 -8.52 -2.33 2.82
C ALA A 21 -9.60 -1.28 3.17
N PHE A 22 -9.96 -1.18 4.45
CA PHE A 22 -10.91 -0.16 4.94
C PHE A 22 -10.43 1.25 4.56
N GLU A 23 -9.18 1.56 4.87
CA GLU A 23 -8.60 2.87 4.60
C GLU A 23 -8.59 3.19 3.10
N SER A 24 -8.23 2.24 2.26
CA SER A 24 -8.22 2.40 0.80
C SER A 24 -9.62 2.69 0.24
N LEU A 25 -10.64 1.95 0.70
CA LEU A 25 -12.03 2.09 0.26
C LEU A 25 -12.71 3.32 0.89
N ALA A 26 -12.45 3.57 2.18
CA ALA A 26 -12.95 4.76 2.86
C ALA A 26 -12.45 6.04 2.19
N THR A 27 -11.19 6.08 1.79
CA THR A 27 -10.57 7.24 1.13
C THR A 27 -11.35 7.67 -0.11
N THR A 28 -11.76 6.75 -0.98
CA THR A 28 -12.53 7.11 -2.19
C THR A 28 -13.86 7.75 -1.84
N THR A 29 -14.49 7.30 -0.76
CA THR A 29 -15.78 7.83 -0.30
C THR A 29 -15.65 9.22 0.32
N ILE A 30 -14.58 9.46 1.09
CA ILE A 30 -14.41 10.72 1.84
C ILE A 30 -13.64 11.79 1.05
N MET A 31 -13.01 11.43 -0.07
CA MET A 31 -12.15 12.34 -0.82
C MET A 31 -12.84 13.63 -1.28
N PRO A 32 -14.12 13.64 -1.72
CA PRO A 32 -14.82 14.88 -2.02
C PRO A 32 -14.83 15.85 -0.83
N ASN A 33 -15.07 15.35 0.39
CA ASN A 33 -15.05 16.18 1.59
C ASN A 33 -13.66 16.71 1.93
N VAL A 34 -12.61 15.89 1.69
CA VAL A 34 -11.23 16.30 1.92
C VAL A 34 -10.85 17.45 0.99
N VAL A 35 -11.01 17.30 -0.33
CA VAL A 35 -10.63 18.34 -1.29
C VAL A 35 -11.47 19.60 -1.14
N ALA A 36 -12.76 19.48 -0.85
CA ALA A 36 -13.64 20.63 -0.57
C ALA A 36 -13.19 21.40 0.67
N SER A 37 -12.74 20.71 1.75
CA SER A 37 -12.25 21.36 2.96
C SER A 37 -10.98 22.19 2.75
N PHE A 38 -10.22 21.93 1.69
CA PHE A 38 -9.05 22.67 1.29
C PHE A 38 -9.28 23.62 0.09
N HIS A 39 -10.50 23.70 -0.42
CA HIS A 39 -10.84 24.41 -1.68
C HIS A 39 -9.96 23.97 -2.86
N ALA A 40 -9.73 22.67 -2.98
CA ALA A 40 -8.72 22.06 -3.88
C ALA A 40 -9.30 20.92 -4.74
N ASP A 41 -10.45 21.15 -5.38
CA ASP A 41 -11.18 20.11 -6.13
C ASP A 41 -10.36 19.51 -7.27
N SER A 42 -9.50 20.30 -7.91
CA SER A 42 -8.57 19.83 -8.96
C SER A 42 -7.58 18.75 -8.45
N TRP A 43 -7.34 18.66 -7.14
CA TRP A 43 -6.44 17.68 -6.53
C TRP A 43 -7.11 16.33 -6.23
N PHE A 44 -8.38 16.16 -6.58
CA PHE A 44 -9.13 14.93 -6.27
C PHE A 44 -8.42 13.65 -6.75
N ALA A 45 -8.00 13.62 -8.03
CA ALA A 45 -7.35 12.44 -8.61
C ALA A 45 -6.01 12.11 -7.93
N VAL A 46 -5.18 13.14 -7.71
CA VAL A 46 -3.86 12.98 -7.04
C VAL A 46 -4.05 12.52 -5.60
N SER A 47 -4.95 13.16 -4.86
CA SER A 47 -5.21 12.84 -3.45
C SER A 47 -5.74 11.42 -3.28
N SER A 48 -6.59 10.95 -4.20
CA SER A 48 -7.15 9.60 -4.19
C SER A 48 -6.12 8.54 -4.55
N GLY A 49 -5.26 8.81 -5.53
CA GLY A 49 -4.34 7.83 -6.10
C GLY A 49 -2.93 7.80 -5.49
N ALA A 50 -2.51 8.85 -4.78
CA ALA A 50 -1.14 8.98 -4.27
C ALA A 50 -0.65 7.76 -3.48
N ALA A 51 -1.47 7.26 -2.55
CA ALA A 51 -1.12 6.10 -1.74
C ALA A 51 -1.03 4.81 -2.57
N LEU A 52 -1.88 4.64 -3.59
CA LEU A 52 -1.86 3.44 -4.45
C LEU A 52 -0.58 3.36 -5.26
N ILE A 53 -0.08 4.49 -5.78
CA ILE A 53 1.15 4.55 -6.57
C ILE A 53 2.34 4.11 -5.72
N THR A 54 2.50 4.72 -4.54
CA THR A 54 3.63 4.41 -3.67
C THR A 54 3.52 3.01 -3.05
N ASN A 55 2.31 2.51 -2.83
CA ASN A 55 2.07 1.13 -2.42
C ASN A 55 2.55 0.13 -3.48
N LEU A 56 2.27 0.38 -4.77
CA LEU A 56 2.80 -0.44 -5.86
C LEU A 56 4.32 -0.45 -5.89
N ILE A 57 4.97 0.71 -5.79
CA ILE A 57 6.44 0.81 -5.72
C ILE A 57 6.98 0.00 -4.55
N ALA A 58 6.37 0.18 -3.37
CA ALA A 58 6.79 -0.52 -2.16
C ALA A 58 6.60 -2.02 -2.27
N ASN A 59 5.50 -2.50 -2.85
CA ASN A 59 5.27 -3.93 -3.10
C ASN A 59 6.36 -4.53 -3.98
N VAL A 60 6.75 -3.83 -5.05
CA VAL A 60 7.84 -4.27 -5.95
C VAL A 60 9.19 -4.34 -5.21
N LEU A 61 9.48 -3.37 -4.36
CA LEU A 61 10.75 -3.29 -3.63
C LEU A 61 10.80 -4.19 -2.39
N ALA A 62 9.66 -4.45 -1.76
CA ALA A 62 9.58 -5.11 -0.45
C ALA A 62 10.14 -6.53 -0.44
N GLY A 63 9.98 -7.28 -1.53
CA GLY A 63 10.56 -8.63 -1.67
C GLY A 63 12.08 -8.59 -1.54
N GLY A 64 12.75 -7.86 -2.44
CA GLY A 64 14.21 -7.74 -2.43
C GLY A 64 14.77 -7.08 -1.16
N LEU A 65 14.05 -6.10 -0.58
CA LEU A 65 14.44 -5.51 0.69
C LEU A 65 14.28 -6.50 1.85
N SER A 66 13.26 -7.35 1.82
CA SER A 66 13.07 -8.40 2.83
C SER A 66 14.18 -9.44 2.78
N ASP A 67 14.65 -9.79 1.59
CA ASP A 67 15.79 -10.70 1.40
C ASP A 67 17.11 -10.08 1.87
N ALA A 68 17.32 -8.78 1.61
CA ALA A 68 18.54 -8.07 1.96
C ALA A 68 18.63 -7.70 3.45
N LEU A 69 17.55 -7.13 4.00
CA LEU A 69 17.55 -6.51 5.33
C LEU A 69 16.85 -7.36 6.39
N GLY A 70 16.14 -8.39 5.94
CA GLY A 70 15.28 -9.24 6.75
C GLY A 70 13.86 -8.71 6.86
N VAL A 71 12.91 -9.62 6.81
CA VAL A 71 11.45 -9.37 6.81
C VAL A 71 10.99 -8.50 7.98
N LYS A 72 11.59 -8.72 9.16
CA LYS A 72 11.26 -7.99 10.39
C LYS A 72 11.53 -6.48 10.28
N LYS A 73 12.68 -6.09 9.71
CA LYS A 73 13.05 -4.68 9.54
C LYS A 73 12.14 -4.00 8.52
N VAL A 74 11.87 -4.67 7.39
CA VAL A 74 11.01 -4.12 6.33
C VAL A 74 9.58 -3.95 6.84
N PHE A 75 9.05 -4.92 7.59
CA PHE A 75 7.74 -4.80 8.23
C PHE A 75 7.69 -3.64 9.25
N ALA A 76 8.70 -3.49 10.10
CA ALA A 76 8.76 -2.41 11.08
C ALA A 76 8.82 -1.03 10.41
N TRP A 77 9.61 -0.88 9.33
CA TRP A 77 9.61 0.34 8.52
C TRP A 77 8.25 0.59 7.86
N GLY A 78 7.63 -0.48 7.33
CA GLY A 78 6.30 -0.40 6.75
C GLY A 78 5.27 0.13 7.74
N LEU A 79 5.23 -0.45 8.93
CA LEU A 79 4.29 -0.02 9.98
C LEU A 79 4.56 1.43 10.42
N GLY A 80 5.82 1.81 10.61
CA GLY A 80 6.20 3.18 10.96
C GLY A 80 5.79 4.19 9.90
N LEU A 81 6.13 3.94 8.62
CA LEU A 81 5.74 4.80 7.49
C LEU A 81 4.23 4.88 7.34
N PHE A 82 3.52 3.77 7.48
CA PHE A 82 2.05 3.73 7.39
C PHE A 82 1.41 4.62 8.46
N CYS A 83 1.83 4.49 9.72
CA CYS A 83 1.33 5.30 10.82
C CYS A 83 1.69 6.78 10.67
N VAL A 84 2.94 7.09 10.33
CA VAL A 84 3.39 8.47 10.12
C VAL A 84 2.64 9.13 8.96
N GLY A 85 2.48 8.42 7.83
CA GLY A 85 1.75 8.93 6.68
C GLY A 85 0.29 9.24 6.99
N LEU A 86 -0.38 8.37 7.75
CA LEU A 86 -1.74 8.59 8.23
C LEU A 86 -1.85 9.81 9.15
N LEU A 87 -0.92 9.97 10.11
CA LEU A 87 -0.89 11.12 11.00
C LEU A 87 -0.63 12.43 10.23
N VAL A 88 0.31 12.42 9.29
CA VAL A 88 0.58 13.58 8.43
C VAL A 88 -0.66 13.96 7.63
N SER A 89 -1.40 12.98 7.09
CA SER A 89 -2.66 13.21 6.38
C SER A 89 -3.74 13.76 7.30
N ALA A 90 -3.91 13.21 8.51
CA ALA A 90 -4.91 13.66 9.48
C ALA A 90 -4.67 15.09 9.95
N LEU A 91 -3.40 15.48 10.15
CA LEU A 91 -2.99 16.79 10.65
C LEU A 91 -2.67 17.80 9.54
N ALA A 92 -2.90 17.45 8.28
CA ALA A 92 -2.55 18.29 7.15
C ALA A 92 -3.21 19.69 7.22
N PRO A 93 -2.42 20.78 7.13
CA PRO A 93 -2.95 22.14 7.06
C PRO A 93 -3.42 22.53 5.66
N HIS A 94 -2.93 21.86 4.60
CA HIS A 94 -3.30 22.08 3.21
C HIS A 94 -3.13 20.80 2.38
N ILE A 95 -3.74 20.77 1.19
CA ILE A 95 -3.85 19.58 0.34
C ILE A 95 -2.50 18.94 -0.03
N ALA A 96 -1.46 19.73 -0.27
CA ALA A 96 -0.14 19.18 -0.62
C ALA A 96 0.48 18.37 0.53
N VAL A 97 0.29 18.78 1.79
CA VAL A 97 0.73 18.01 2.97
C VAL A 97 -0.10 16.75 3.13
N PHE A 98 -1.41 16.83 2.84
CA PHE A 98 -2.27 15.65 2.81
C PHE A 98 -1.76 14.62 1.80
N VAL A 99 -1.50 15.04 0.56
CA VAL A 99 -0.95 14.18 -0.49
C VAL A 99 0.41 13.59 -0.11
N LEU A 100 1.30 14.39 0.51
CA LEU A 100 2.57 13.88 1.02
C LEU A 100 2.35 12.76 2.07
N GLY A 101 1.42 12.96 2.99
CA GLY A 101 1.04 11.93 3.96
C GLY A 101 0.54 10.66 3.27
N ARG A 102 -0.27 10.79 2.22
CA ARG A 102 -0.75 9.67 1.41
C ARG A 102 0.38 8.92 0.70
N LEU A 103 1.36 9.63 0.14
CA LEU A 103 2.54 9.02 -0.47
C LEU A 103 3.36 8.20 0.55
N ILE A 104 3.61 8.77 1.73
CA ILE A 104 4.32 8.09 2.83
C ILE A 104 3.54 6.85 3.30
N GLN A 105 2.24 6.99 3.50
CA GLN A 105 1.36 5.91 3.91
C GLN A 105 1.35 4.75 2.91
N GLY A 106 1.28 5.05 1.61
CA GLY A 106 1.30 4.04 0.57
C GLY A 106 2.59 3.21 0.57
N LEU A 107 3.75 3.86 0.75
CA LEU A 107 5.03 3.15 0.94
C LEU A 107 4.96 2.20 2.13
N GLY A 108 4.42 2.67 3.25
CA GLY A 108 4.22 1.85 4.44
C GLY A 108 3.34 0.64 4.19
N GLY A 109 2.22 0.81 3.48
CA GLY A 109 1.29 -0.26 3.15
C GLY A 109 1.93 -1.41 2.38
N GLY A 110 2.73 -1.10 1.35
CA GLY A 110 3.44 -2.12 0.58
C GLY A 110 4.49 -2.86 1.41
N PHE A 111 5.20 -2.14 2.28
CA PHE A 111 6.17 -2.74 3.21
C PHE A 111 5.53 -3.48 4.39
N ILE A 112 4.22 -3.46 4.54
CA ILE A 112 3.47 -4.34 5.46
C ILE A 112 3.02 -5.61 4.73
N ILE A 113 2.38 -5.47 3.58
CA ILE A 113 1.68 -6.57 2.90
C ILE A 113 2.67 -7.66 2.44
N VAL A 114 3.74 -7.30 1.75
CA VAL A 114 4.70 -8.30 1.21
C VAL A 114 5.40 -9.08 2.31
N PRO A 115 5.95 -8.47 3.38
CA PRO A 115 6.46 -9.20 4.52
C PRO A 115 5.48 -10.16 5.18
N LEU A 116 4.18 -9.83 5.24
CA LEU A 116 3.16 -10.74 5.75
C LEU A 116 3.05 -12.00 4.89
N TYR A 117 3.09 -11.89 3.56
CA TYR A 117 3.10 -13.06 2.67
C TYR A 117 4.34 -13.92 2.86
N VAL A 118 5.52 -13.29 3.00
CA VAL A 118 6.79 -14.01 3.27
C VAL A 118 6.72 -14.77 4.60
N LEU A 119 6.18 -14.12 5.66
CA LEU A 119 6.00 -14.74 6.97
C LEU A 119 5.04 -15.93 6.93
N ILE A 120 3.96 -15.85 6.15
CA ILE A 120 3.03 -16.96 5.96
C ILE A 120 3.75 -18.13 5.29
N GLY A 121 4.52 -17.86 4.24
CA GLY A 121 5.32 -18.88 3.57
C GLY A 121 6.30 -19.61 4.50
N ALA A 122 6.87 -18.87 5.47
CA ALA A 122 7.88 -19.38 6.39
C ALA A 122 7.29 -20.06 7.66
N ILE A 123 6.17 -19.55 8.18
CA ILE A 123 5.62 -19.97 9.50
C ILE A 123 4.43 -20.91 9.32
N ALA A 124 3.56 -20.65 8.35
CA ALA A 124 2.34 -21.42 8.21
C ALA A 124 2.61 -22.83 7.65
N THR A 125 2.09 -23.84 8.33
CA THR A 125 2.11 -25.20 7.82
C THR A 125 1.36 -25.28 6.47
N PRO A 126 1.75 -26.16 5.54
CA PRO A 126 1.08 -26.27 4.22
C PRO A 126 -0.43 -26.48 4.33
N LEU A 127 -0.89 -27.21 5.34
CA LEU A 127 -2.32 -27.44 5.60
C LEU A 127 -3.10 -26.17 5.99
N HIS A 128 -2.43 -25.19 6.61
CA HIS A 128 -3.05 -23.96 7.07
C HIS A 128 -2.96 -22.81 6.07
N ARG A 129 -2.03 -22.85 5.10
CA ARG A 129 -1.84 -21.79 4.10
C ARG A 129 -3.14 -21.38 3.36
N PRO A 130 -3.99 -22.32 2.90
CA PRO A 130 -5.24 -21.93 2.24
C PRO A 130 -6.17 -21.09 3.15
N ARG A 131 -6.15 -21.34 4.46
CA ARG A 131 -6.95 -20.58 5.43
C ARG A 131 -6.46 -19.13 5.58
N TYR A 132 -5.14 -18.90 5.49
CA TYR A 132 -4.60 -17.53 5.45
C TYR A 132 -5.08 -16.76 4.22
N PHE A 133 -5.03 -17.40 3.04
CA PHE A 133 -5.49 -16.74 1.81
C PHE A 133 -7.01 -16.47 1.83
N ALA A 134 -7.79 -17.41 2.36
CA ALA A 134 -9.23 -17.20 2.57
C ALA A 134 -9.50 -16.03 3.54
N ALA A 135 -8.76 -15.96 4.66
CA ALA A 135 -8.86 -14.86 5.61
C ALA A 135 -8.46 -13.52 4.98
N PHE A 136 -7.42 -13.48 4.13
CA PHE A 136 -7.02 -12.28 3.40
C PHE A 136 -8.12 -11.81 2.43
N SER A 137 -8.74 -12.74 1.71
CA SER A 137 -9.86 -12.41 0.84
C SER A 137 -11.02 -11.80 1.64
N LEU A 138 -11.37 -12.39 2.77
CA LEU A 138 -12.39 -11.85 3.67
C LEU A 138 -12.01 -10.48 4.25
N SER A 139 -10.72 -10.25 4.52
CA SER A 139 -10.20 -8.97 5.00
C SER A 139 -10.37 -7.83 3.99
N TRP A 140 -10.56 -8.13 2.71
CA TRP A 140 -10.92 -7.17 1.66
C TRP A 140 -12.44 -7.09 1.45
N VAL A 141 -13.14 -8.22 1.46
CA VAL A 141 -14.59 -8.27 1.21
C VAL A 141 -15.35 -7.54 2.32
N PHE A 142 -15.03 -7.77 3.59
CA PHE A 142 -15.74 -7.12 4.70
C PHE A 142 -15.66 -5.59 4.64
N PRO A 143 -14.47 -4.95 4.51
CA PRO A 143 -14.39 -3.51 4.35
C PRO A 143 -15.04 -2.98 3.07
N SER A 144 -15.09 -3.76 2.00
CA SER A 144 -15.74 -3.30 0.76
C SER A 144 -17.25 -3.12 0.90
N LEU A 145 -17.88 -3.92 1.76
CA LEU A 145 -19.30 -3.83 2.05
C LEU A 145 -19.65 -2.74 3.07
N VAL A 146 -18.85 -2.63 4.13
CA VAL A 146 -19.17 -1.80 5.29
C VAL A 146 -18.37 -0.48 5.29
N GLY A 147 -17.18 -0.48 4.70
CA GLY A 147 -16.23 0.63 4.75
C GLY A 147 -16.78 1.96 4.26
N PRO A 148 -17.37 2.03 3.05
CA PRO A 148 -17.94 3.28 2.55
C PRO A 148 -19.04 3.87 3.43
N ALA A 149 -19.93 3.01 3.95
CA ALA A 149 -21.00 3.44 4.84
C ALA A 149 -20.47 3.99 6.18
N LEU A 150 -19.53 3.27 6.81
CA LEU A 150 -18.88 3.72 8.04
C LEU A 150 -18.10 5.01 7.84
N ALA A 151 -17.34 5.11 6.74
CA ALA A 151 -16.57 6.30 6.41
C ALA A 151 -17.51 7.51 6.21
N GLY A 152 -18.60 7.32 5.49
CA GLY A 152 -19.63 8.37 5.29
C GLY A 152 -20.23 8.84 6.61
N ILE A 153 -20.59 7.94 7.51
CA ILE A 153 -21.09 8.27 8.86
C ILE A 153 -20.04 9.06 9.65
N ILE A 154 -18.79 8.57 9.71
CA ILE A 154 -17.72 9.26 10.43
C ILE A 154 -17.51 10.67 9.89
N VAL A 155 -17.48 10.84 8.57
CA VAL A 155 -17.26 12.15 7.94
C VAL A 155 -18.40 13.11 8.26
N THR A 156 -19.64 12.63 8.23
CA THR A 156 -20.83 13.47 8.47
C THR A 156 -20.91 13.99 9.91
N TYR A 157 -20.59 13.15 10.89
CA TYR A 157 -20.79 13.49 12.31
C TYR A 157 -19.54 13.96 13.05
N ILE A 158 -18.35 13.53 12.60
CA ILE A 158 -17.09 13.79 13.33
C ILE A 158 -16.08 14.54 12.44
N GLY A 159 -16.02 14.19 11.17
CA GLY A 159 -15.10 14.77 10.19
C GLY A 159 -14.10 13.77 9.62
N TRP A 160 -13.58 14.07 8.43
CA TRP A 160 -12.70 13.18 7.67
C TRP A 160 -11.33 12.92 8.35
N ARG A 161 -10.82 13.88 9.13
CA ARG A 161 -9.52 13.75 9.81
C ARG A 161 -9.46 12.57 10.77
N VAL A 162 -10.59 12.23 11.38
CA VAL A 162 -10.66 11.11 12.35
C VAL A 162 -10.42 9.76 11.67
N VAL A 163 -10.82 9.59 10.41
CA VAL A 163 -10.59 8.36 9.65
C VAL A 163 -9.08 8.07 9.57
N PHE A 164 -8.28 9.10 9.27
CA PHE A 164 -6.82 8.98 9.20
C PHE A 164 -6.15 9.00 10.58
N GLY A 165 -6.72 9.71 11.54
CA GLY A 165 -6.13 9.86 12.88
C GLY A 165 -6.26 8.64 13.79
N VAL A 166 -7.33 7.86 13.65
CA VAL A 166 -7.56 6.64 14.44
C VAL A 166 -6.84 5.43 13.86
N ALA A 167 -6.67 5.38 12.54
CA ALA A 167 -6.06 4.24 11.86
C ALA A 167 -4.65 3.86 12.36
N PRO A 168 -3.74 4.80 12.70
CA PRO A 168 -2.44 4.46 13.28
C PRO A 168 -2.52 3.68 14.59
N LEU A 169 -3.49 4.02 15.45
CA LEU A 169 -3.69 3.31 16.72
C LEU A 169 -4.14 1.87 16.46
N LEU A 170 -5.06 1.68 15.51
CA LEU A 170 -5.52 0.36 15.11
C LEU A 170 -4.40 -0.45 14.45
N ALA A 171 -3.54 0.17 13.64
CA ALA A 171 -2.39 -0.49 13.04
C ALA A 171 -1.37 -0.93 14.09
N ALA A 172 -1.04 -0.06 15.03
CA ALA A 172 -0.13 -0.37 16.13
C ALA A 172 -0.69 -1.53 16.99
N PHE A 173 -1.97 -1.48 17.34
CA PHE A 173 -2.65 -2.54 18.08
C PHE A 173 -2.66 -3.87 17.30
N GLY A 174 -2.97 -3.84 16.01
CA GLY A 174 -2.96 -5.02 15.14
C GLY A 174 -1.58 -5.65 14.96
N ALA A 175 -0.50 -4.88 15.15
CA ALA A 175 0.87 -5.39 15.06
C ALA A 175 1.36 -6.09 16.34
N ILE A 176 0.69 -5.92 17.49
CA ILE A 176 1.13 -6.48 18.79
C ILE A 176 1.30 -8.01 18.74
N PRO A 177 0.34 -8.81 18.25
CA PRO A 177 0.52 -10.27 18.21
C PRO A 177 1.70 -10.68 17.32
N LEU A 178 1.95 -9.96 16.23
CA LEU A 178 3.05 -10.24 15.32
C LEU A 178 4.41 -9.88 15.92
N HIS A 179 4.49 -8.88 16.78
CA HIS A 179 5.74 -8.52 17.46
C HIS A 179 6.30 -9.71 18.26
N SER A 180 5.44 -10.42 18.99
CA SER A 180 5.83 -11.62 19.74
C SER A 180 6.32 -12.75 18.81
N VAL A 181 5.67 -12.93 17.66
CA VAL A 181 6.09 -13.91 16.65
C VAL A 181 7.46 -13.53 16.09
N LEU A 182 7.64 -12.27 15.67
CA LEU A 182 8.89 -11.79 15.08
C LEU A 182 10.06 -11.80 16.06
N LYS A 183 9.81 -11.66 17.36
CA LYS A 183 10.88 -11.73 18.37
C LYS A 183 11.50 -13.13 18.44
N ASN A 184 10.68 -14.16 18.28
CA ASN A 184 11.07 -15.57 18.44
C ASN A 184 11.39 -16.27 17.12
N PHE A 185 11.18 -15.61 15.98
CA PHE A 185 11.36 -16.21 14.66
C PHE A 185 12.42 -15.44 13.86
N SER A 186 13.53 -16.09 13.54
CA SER A 186 14.58 -15.51 12.71
C SER A 186 14.47 -16.09 11.30
N ILE A 187 14.06 -15.28 10.34
CA ILE A 187 14.20 -15.61 8.92
C ILE A 187 15.54 -15.04 8.49
N SER A 188 16.45 -15.92 8.06
CA SER A 188 17.76 -15.51 7.56
C SER A 188 17.59 -14.60 6.34
N SER A 189 18.17 -13.41 6.41
CA SER A 189 18.34 -12.58 5.22
C SER A 189 19.37 -13.24 4.30
N GLN A 190 19.08 -13.36 3.01
CA GLN A 190 20.02 -13.89 2.03
C GLN A 190 21.08 -12.85 1.63
N GLY A 191 20.98 -11.63 2.15
CA GLY A 191 21.97 -10.56 1.93
C GLY A 191 22.00 -9.96 0.52
N VAL A 192 21.13 -10.40 -0.38
CA VAL A 192 21.08 -9.93 -1.76
C VAL A 192 20.15 -8.71 -1.87
N ALA A 193 20.74 -7.52 -1.90
CA ALA A 193 19.99 -6.30 -2.11
C ALA A 193 19.42 -6.21 -3.53
N PRO A 194 18.21 -5.60 -3.71
CA PRO A 194 17.69 -5.36 -5.05
C PRO A 194 18.68 -4.50 -5.84
N SER A 195 18.90 -4.86 -7.11
CA SER A 195 19.84 -4.14 -7.96
C SER A 195 19.43 -2.66 -8.09
N LEU A 196 20.40 -1.77 -8.14
CA LEU A 196 20.15 -0.33 -8.30
C LEU A 196 19.32 -0.03 -9.56
N ARG A 197 19.50 -0.84 -10.62
CA ARG A 197 18.69 -0.75 -11.84
C ARG A 197 17.21 -1.02 -11.55
N PHE A 198 16.91 -2.05 -10.78
CA PHE A 198 15.54 -2.43 -10.42
C PHE A 198 14.87 -1.35 -9.57
N VAL A 199 15.58 -0.81 -8.58
CA VAL A 199 15.09 0.31 -7.75
C VAL A 199 14.79 1.55 -8.61
N ARG A 200 15.71 1.92 -9.53
CA ARG A 200 15.49 3.06 -10.44
C ARG A 200 14.27 2.86 -11.35
N LEU A 201 14.05 1.66 -11.85
CA LEU A 201 12.88 1.34 -12.69
C LEU A 201 11.58 1.42 -11.88
N ALA A 202 11.57 0.89 -10.65
CA ALA A 202 10.40 0.96 -9.77
C ALA A 202 10.04 2.41 -9.42
N LEU A 203 11.03 3.22 -9.04
CA LEU A 203 10.84 4.64 -8.77
C LEU A 203 10.41 5.40 -10.03
N GLY A 204 11.04 5.14 -11.17
CA GLY A 204 10.67 5.75 -12.44
C GLY A 204 9.22 5.46 -12.84
N SER A 205 8.76 4.22 -12.65
CA SER A 205 7.36 3.85 -12.90
C SER A 205 6.40 4.62 -12.00
N GLY A 206 6.71 4.69 -10.72
CA GLY A 206 5.87 5.43 -9.77
C GLY A 206 5.84 6.93 -10.04
N ILE A 207 6.99 7.54 -10.33
CA ILE A 207 7.08 8.95 -10.71
C ILE A 207 6.27 9.19 -12.00
N GLY A 208 6.40 8.30 -12.99
CA GLY A 208 5.64 8.41 -14.24
C GLY A 208 4.13 8.40 -14.03
N VAL A 209 3.62 7.47 -13.23
CA VAL A 209 2.18 7.41 -12.89
C VAL A 209 1.76 8.61 -12.04
N PHE A 210 2.61 9.08 -11.13
CA PHE A 210 2.33 10.28 -10.33
C PHE A 210 2.25 11.54 -11.20
N LEU A 211 3.15 11.70 -12.16
CA LEU A 211 3.10 12.81 -13.14
C LEU A 211 1.83 12.77 -13.97
N LEU A 212 1.37 11.59 -14.39
CA LEU A 212 0.08 11.42 -15.07
C LEU A 212 -1.10 11.89 -14.19
N GLN A 213 -1.09 11.57 -12.91
CA GLN A 213 -2.16 12.00 -12.01
C GLN A 213 -2.12 13.50 -11.73
N ILE A 214 -0.92 14.05 -11.44
CA ILE A 214 -0.80 15.47 -11.11
C ILE A 214 -1.05 16.35 -12.32
N SER A 215 -0.87 15.84 -13.54
CA SER A 215 -1.17 16.60 -14.75
C SER A 215 -2.60 17.13 -14.80
N GLY A 216 -3.55 16.37 -14.23
CA GLY A 216 -4.96 16.78 -14.12
C GLY A 216 -5.24 17.92 -13.15
N THR A 217 -4.26 18.34 -12.33
CA THR A 217 -4.42 19.50 -11.42
C THR A 217 -4.14 20.84 -12.08
N PHE A 218 -3.49 20.84 -13.26
CA PHE A 218 -3.12 22.06 -13.94
C PHE A 218 -4.30 22.64 -14.73
N THR A 219 -4.51 23.94 -14.62
CA THR A 219 -5.53 24.68 -15.38
C THR A 219 -5.06 24.99 -16.81
N SER A 220 -3.75 25.10 -17.03
CA SER A 220 -3.17 25.31 -18.36
C SER A 220 -3.12 24.01 -19.15
N ILE A 221 -3.73 23.99 -20.34
CA ILE A 221 -3.71 22.82 -21.24
C ILE A 221 -2.28 22.42 -21.63
N TRP A 222 -1.40 23.39 -21.82
CA TRP A 222 0.00 23.13 -22.17
C TRP A 222 0.76 22.47 -21.02
N ALA A 223 0.57 22.92 -19.79
CA ALA A 223 1.16 22.29 -18.61
C ALA A 223 0.63 20.86 -18.42
N MET A 224 -0.67 20.66 -18.56
CA MET A 224 -1.32 19.35 -18.48
C MET A 224 -0.74 18.38 -19.53
N VAL A 225 -0.66 18.80 -20.79
CA VAL A 225 -0.11 17.98 -21.88
C VAL A 225 1.37 17.69 -21.68
N LEU A 226 2.17 18.68 -21.29
CA LEU A 226 3.62 18.50 -21.07
C LEU A 226 3.90 17.52 -19.91
N VAL A 227 3.27 17.73 -18.76
CA VAL A 227 3.47 16.88 -17.58
C VAL A 227 2.87 15.48 -17.80
N GLY A 228 1.70 15.39 -18.42
CA GLY A 228 1.05 14.13 -18.76
C GLY A 228 1.85 13.31 -19.76
N SER A 229 2.37 13.93 -20.83
CA SER A 229 3.21 13.23 -21.80
C SER A 229 4.54 12.77 -21.22
N ALA A 230 5.17 13.57 -20.36
CA ALA A 230 6.37 13.16 -19.62
C ALA A 230 6.09 11.94 -18.72
N GLY A 231 4.97 11.96 -17.98
CA GLY A 231 4.54 10.85 -17.15
C GLY A 231 4.24 9.58 -17.96
N LEU A 232 3.53 9.72 -19.07
CA LEU A 232 3.25 8.60 -20.00
C LEU A 232 4.53 7.99 -20.55
N THR A 233 5.44 8.82 -21.05
CA THR A 233 6.72 8.39 -21.62
C THR A 233 7.55 7.65 -20.58
N LEU A 234 7.68 8.21 -19.37
CA LEU A 234 8.44 7.58 -18.28
C LEU A 234 7.83 6.23 -17.87
N SER A 235 6.50 6.16 -17.74
CA SER A 235 5.80 4.91 -17.45
C SER A 235 5.97 3.87 -18.56
N ALA A 236 5.82 4.27 -19.80
CA ALA A 236 5.99 3.38 -20.97
C ALA A 236 7.42 2.82 -21.09
N ILE A 237 8.43 3.56 -20.64
CA ILE A 237 9.82 3.08 -20.64
C ILE A 237 10.12 2.17 -19.46
N THR A 238 9.59 2.44 -18.28
CA THR A 238 9.98 1.79 -17.02
C THR A 238 9.14 0.56 -16.69
N LEU A 239 7.81 0.62 -16.85
CA LEU A 239 6.90 -0.48 -16.52
C LEU A 239 7.22 -1.78 -17.27
N PRO A 240 7.42 -1.79 -18.60
CA PRO A 240 7.72 -3.03 -19.31
C PRO A 240 9.02 -3.71 -18.86
N ARG A 241 10.00 -2.90 -18.38
CA ARG A 241 11.29 -3.41 -17.92
C ARG A 241 11.27 -3.98 -16.51
N LEU A 242 10.22 -3.72 -15.74
CA LEU A 242 9.96 -4.33 -14.43
C LEU A 242 9.29 -5.70 -14.54
N LEU A 243 8.61 -5.95 -15.65
CA LEU A 243 7.89 -7.20 -15.87
C LEU A 243 8.87 -8.32 -16.29
N PRO A 244 8.58 -9.57 -15.92
CA PRO A 244 9.37 -10.71 -16.36
C PRO A 244 9.45 -10.81 -17.89
N PRO A 245 10.57 -11.32 -18.44
CA PRO A 245 10.69 -11.51 -19.87
C PRO A 245 9.56 -12.37 -20.43
N GLY A 246 8.88 -11.86 -21.47
CA GLY A 246 7.76 -12.57 -22.12
C GLY A 246 6.37 -12.23 -21.58
N SER A 247 6.22 -11.30 -20.63
CA SER A 247 4.92 -10.85 -20.11
C SER A 247 3.98 -10.29 -21.18
N PHE A 248 4.53 -9.78 -22.28
CA PHE A 248 3.77 -9.27 -23.44
C PHE A 248 3.75 -10.24 -24.63
N SER A 249 4.27 -11.46 -24.50
CA SER A 249 4.27 -12.40 -25.63
C SER A 249 2.92 -13.11 -25.70
N LEU A 250 2.16 -12.85 -26.76
CA LEU A 250 0.90 -13.55 -27.10
C LEU A 250 1.07 -15.06 -27.32
N LYS A 251 2.32 -15.56 -27.45
CA LYS A 251 2.63 -16.98 -27.67
C LYS A 251 2.62 -17.83 -26.40
N ARG A 252 2.62 -17.24 -25.22
CA ARG A 252 2.39 -17.95 -23.95
C ARG A 252 0.92 -17.89 -23.59
N GLY A 253 0.10 -18.57 -24.43
CA GLY A 253 -1.29 -18.83 -24.08
C GLY A 253 -1.38 -19.67 -22.81
N ILE A 254 -2.32 -19.29 -21.98
CA ILE A 254 -3.08 -20.03 -20.94
C ILE A 254 -2.47 -21.28 -20.21
N PRO A 255 -1.47 -22.05 -20.66
CA PRO A 255 -0.94 -23.16 -19.88
C PRO A 255 -0.10 -22.75 -18.66
N ALA A 256 0.16 -21.49 -18.43
CA ALA A 256 0.93 -21.02 -17.25
C ALA A 256 0.05 -20.66 -16.04
N LEU A 257 -1.25 -20.97 -16.09
CA LEU A 257 -2.22 -20.72 -15.01
C LEU A 257 -2.79 -22.03 -14.41
N VAL A 258 -2.13 -23.18 -14.67
CA VAL A 258 -2.45 -24.44 -13.98
C VAL A 258 -1.31 -24.85 -13.06
#